data_3debf9537d34fe2e7b8df025e0c7476e
#
_entry.id   3debf9537d34fe2e7b8df025e0c7476e
#
_cell.length_a   1.000
_cell.length_b   1.000
_cell.length_c   1.000
_cell.angle_alpha   90.00
_cell.angle_beta   90.00
_cell.angle_gamma   90.00
#
_symmetry.space_group_name_H-M   'P 1'
#
loop_
_entity.id
_entity.type
_entity.pdbx_description
1 polymer ?
#
loop_
_entity_poly.entity_id
_entity_poly.type
_entity_poly.pdbx_seq_one_letter_code
_entity_poly.pdbx_strand_id
1 'polypeptide(L)'
;MKYKDYYATLGVERTATPDDIKASYRKLARKYHPDVSKEKDAEEKFKEVGEAYETLKDPEKRAAYDQLGRHSPGDDFRPPPDWQQSFGDTQFSFDDIDLADLFANIAGHSRGGPRAANAPRSGQDFEAAVRLTFEQAFGGTEIEFDMTVAEPDANGMLRRTPRKVKVRIPKGVTDGQKLRVPGKGAKGSNGGRDGDLYLDIRVDAHPLYRAEGLHLYMELPLAPWEAVLGADIELPTPAGRIALKVPAGTHAGQKLRLAGRGLSRPDGTSGHLYAVAHIVVPTVVDERQRALYGQLKDGSTFNPRAHMD
;
A
#
# COMPACT_ATOMS: atom_id res chain seq x y z
N MET A 1 33.88 7.33 22.44
CA MET A 1 33.03 8.36 21.81
C MET A 1 33.58 9.73 22.18
N LYS A 2 33.82 10.62 21.24
CA LYS A 2 34.22 12.01 21.58
C LYS A 2 32.94 12.81 21.88
N TYR A 3 32.88 13.44 23.04
CA TYR A 3 31.79 14.31 23.43
C TYR A 3 31.70 15.50 22.45
N LYS A 4 30.55 15.67 21.80
CA LYS A 4 30.22 16.80 20.93
C LYS A 4 29.40 17.81 21.73
N ASP A 5 29.87 19.09 21.79
CA ASP A 5 29.08 20.13 22.44
C ASP A 5 28.01 20.69 21.50
N TYR A 6 26.79 20.24 21.68
CA TYR A 6 25.64 20.63 20.85
C TYR A 6 25.26 22.10 20.99
N TYR A 7 25.54 22.73 22.15
CA TYR A 7 25.34 24.16 22.31
C TYR A 7 26.35 24.96 21.48
N ALA A 8 27.61 24.51 21.49
CA ALA A 8 28.64 25.10 20.63
C ALA A 8 28.34 24.87 19.13
N THR A 9 27.84 23.71 18.76
CA THR A 9 27.44 23.38 17.38
C THR A 9 26.34 24.32 16.89
N LEU A 10 25.34 24.61 17.71
CA LEU A 10 24.31 25.60 17.40
C LEU A 10 24.74 27.06 17.62
N GLY A 11 25.88 27.30 18.24
CA GLY A 11 26.36 28.65 18.55
C GLY A 11 25.45 29.39 19.54
N VAL A 12 24.91 28.67 20.53
CA VAL A 12 24.06 29.23 21.59
C VAL A 12 24.64 28.90 22.97
N GLU A 13 24.30 29.70 23.97
CA GLU A 13 24.69 29.43 25.35
C GLU A 13 23.87 28.27 25.95
N ARG A 14 24.41 27.57 26.96
CA ARG A 14 23.69 26.51 27.68
C ARG A 14 22.43 26.99 28.38
N THR A 15 22.31 28.29 28.62
CA THR A 15 21.15 28.98 29.20
C THR A 15 20.08 29.37 28.15
N ALA A 16 20.35 29.14 26.87
CA ALA A 16 19.49 29.53 25.77
C ALA A 16 18.05 28.93 25.89
N THR A 17 17.09 29.76 25.55
CA THR A 17 15.68 29.34 25.52
C THR A 17 15.39 28.41 24.35
N PRO A 18 14.31 27.61 24.39
CA PRO A 18 13.90 26.77 23.25
C PRO A 18 13.71 27.58 21.94
N ASP A 19 13.27 28.82 22.06
CA ASP A 19 13.09 29.71 20.91
C ASP A 19 14.44 30.17 20.32
N ASP A 20 15.43 30.43 21.17
CA ASP A 20 16.79 30.77 20.72
C ASP A 20 17.45 29.60 19.99
N ILE A 21 17.31 28.37 20.52
CA ILE A 21 17.78 27.13 19.91
C ILE A 21 17.17 26.95 18.54
N LYS A 22 15.84 27.13 18.42
CA LYS A 22 15.09 27.04 17.17
C LYS A 22 15.51 28.10 16.15
N ALA A 23 15.74 29.33 16.61
CA ALA A 23 16.16 30.42 15.74
C ALA A 23 17.57 30.19 15.17
N SER A 24 18.48 29.73 16.01
CA SER A 24 19.86 29.40 15.61
C SER A 24 19.88 28.21 14.63
N TYR A 25 19.14 27.15 14.93
CA TYR A 25 18.97 26.01 13.99
C TYR A 25 18.51 26.47 12.60
N ARG A 26 17.45 27.29 12.53
CA ARG A 26 16.94 27.76 11.23
C ARG A 26 17.98 28.57 10.45
N LYS A 27 18.78 29.36 11.14
CA LYS A 27 19.84 30.15 10.53
C LYS A 27 20.97 29.26 9.96
N LEU A 28 21.41 28.28 10.75
CA LEU A 28 22.50 27.36 10.36
C LEU A 28 22.03 26.34 9.31
N ALA A 29 20.83 25.81 9.42
CA ALA A 29 20.23 24.91 8.44
C ALA A 29 20.10 25.58 7.07
N ARG A 30 19.72 26.87 7.03
CA ARG A 30 19.68 27.63 5.77
C ARG A 30 21.06 27.91 5.20
N LYS A 31 22.07 28.14 6.10
CA LYS A 31 23.47 28.39 5.70
C LYS A 31 24.14 27.14 5.11
N TYR A 32 23.89 25.97 5.70
CA TYR A 32 24.53 24.69 5.32
C TYR A 32 23.66 23.79 4.49
N HIS A 33 22.52 24.29 3.97
CA HIS A 33 21.65 23.49 3.11
C HIS A 33 22.39 23.01 1.85
N PRO A 34 22.30 21.71 1.48
CA PRO A 34 23.06 21.14 0.37
C PRO A 34 22.80 21.84 -0.97
N ASP A 35 21.56 22.36 -1.18
CA ASP A 35 21.20 23.04 -2.42
C ASP A 35 21.69 24.51 -2.47
N VAL A 36 22.10 25.09 -1.33
CA VAL A 36 22.42 26.53 -1.22
C VAL A 36 23.87 26.76 -0.92
N SER A 37 24.51 25.91 -0.11
CA SER A 37 25.87 26.06 0.35
C SER A 37 26.88 25.51 -0.65
N LYS A 38 27.96 26.29 -0.87
CA LYS A 38 29.10 25.89 -1.70
C LYS A 38 30.32 25.44 -0.85
N GLU A 39 30.18 25.37 0.46
CA GLU A 39 31.24 24.89 1.36
C GLU A 39 31.40 23.36 1.21
N LYS A 40 32.66 22.90 1.17
CA LYS A 40 32.96 21.45 1.01
C LYS A 40 32.41 20.58 2.16
N ASP A 41 32.27 21.16 3.35
CA ASP A 41 31.85 20.48 4.58
C ASP A 41 30.39 20.81 4.93
N ALA A 42 29.61 21.35 3.99
CA ALA A 42 28.22 21.78 4.24
C ALA A 42 27.32 20.66 4.68
N GLU A 43 27.42 19.48 4.03
CA GLU A 43 26.62 18.32 4.34
C GLU A 43 26.91 17.77 5.75
N GLU A 44 28.19 17.71 6.14
CA GLU A 44 28.57 17.23 7.46
C GLU A 44 28.13 18.22 8.56
N LYS A 45 28.31 19.51 8.34
CA LYS A 45 27.83 20.56 9.24
C LYS A 45 26.31 20.61 9.34
N PHE A 46 25.59 20.33 8.24
CA PHE A 46 24.15 20.25 8.25
C PHE A 46 23.65 19.09 9.10
N LYS A 47 24.28 17.91 9.01
CA LYS A 47 23.99 16.75 9.86
C LYS A 47 24.25 17.05 11.33
N GLU A 48 25.40 17.66 11.66
CA GLU A 48 25.74 18.02 13.04
C GLU A 48 24.77 19.03 13.65
N VAL A 49 24.37 20.04 12.89
CA VAL A 49 23.37 21.05 13.31
C VAL A 49 21.98 20.41 13.50
N GLY A 50 21.62 19.45 12.65
CA GLY A 50 20.39 18.67 12.78
C GLY A 50 20.36 17.82 14.05
N GLU A 51 21.45 17.07 14.31
CA GLU A 51 21.63 16.24 15.50
C GLU A 51 21.54 17.07 16.79
N ALA A 52 22.26 18.21 16.82
CA ALA A 52 22.23 19.12 17.95
C ALA A 52 20.83 19.70 18.23
N TYR A 53 20.10 20.06 17.19
CA TYR A 53 18.73 20.56 17.33
C TYR A 53 17.76 19.50 17.80
N GLU A 54 17.82 18.27 17.26
CA GLU A 54 16.95 17.15 17.66
C GLU A 54 17.11 16.81 19.14
N THR A 55 18.33 16.96 19.68
CA THR A 55 18.61 16.71 21.10
C THR A 55 18.18 17.86 21.99
N LEU A 56 18.40 19.10 21.60
CA LEU A 56 18.17 20.27 22.45
C LEU A 56 16.77 20.88 22.36
N LYS A 57 15.98 20.53 21.31
CA LYS A 57 14.60 21.03 21.15
C LYS A 57 13.64 20.44 22.18
N ASP A 58 13.90 19.22 22.63
CA ASP A 58 13.06 18.48 23.57
C ASP A 58 13.58 18.69 24.99
N PRO A 59 12.78 19.18 25.93
CA PRO A 59 13.19 19.46 27.30
C PRO A 59 13.74 18.22 28.05
N GLU A 60 13.19 17.03 27.77
CA GLU A 60 13.64 15.80 28.43
C GLU A 60 15.00 15.34 27.89
N LYS A 61 15.18 15.38 26.56
CA LYS A 61 16.45 15.06 25.90
C LYS A 61 17.54 16.06 26.27
N ARG A 62 17.20 17.33 26.34
CA ARG A 62 18.09 18.40 26.77
C ARG A 62 18.56 18.18 28.21
N ALA A 63 17.63 17.88 29.15
CA ALA A 63 17.97 17.63 30.53
C ALA A 63 18.90 16.40 30.68
N ALA A 64 18.65 15.33 29.92
CA ALA A 64 19.53 14.16 29.90
C ALA A 64 20.92 14.49 29.32
N TYR A 65 20.97 15.24 28.25
CA TYR A 65 22.23 15.74 27.67
C TYR A 65 23.01 16.63 28.61
N ASP A 66 22.35 17.54 29.35
CA ASP A 66 22.96 18.44 30.33
C ASP A 66 23.52 17.67 31.56
N GLN A 67 22.91 16.54 31.92
CA GLN A 67 23.46 15.64 32.96
C GLN A 67 24.75 14.96 32.51
N LEU A 68 24.85 14.56 31.22
CA LEU A 68 26.08 14.02 30.64
C LEU A 68 27.16 15.09 30.43
N GLY A 69 26.76 16.34 30.24
CA GLY A 69 27.58 17.45 29.87
C GLY A 69 28.47 18.08 30.96
N ARG A 70 28.71 17.39 32.08
CA ARG A 70 29.71 17.80 33.12
C ARG A 70 31.13 17.42 32.73
N HIS A 71 31.36 16.84 31.57
CA HIS A 71 32.68 16.46 31.07
C HIS A 71 33.18 17.46 30.00
N SER A 72 34.51 17.68 29.98
CA SER A 72 35.15 18.59 29.02
C SER A 72 35.15 18.00 27.61
N PRO A 73 35.14 18.85 26.54
CA PRO A 73 35.27 18.39 25.16
C PRO A 73 36.54 17.56 24.97
N GLY A 74 36.40 16.30 24.58
CA GLY A 74 37.52 15.39 24.31
C GLY A 74 37.78 14.30 25.32
N ASP A 75 37.02 14.24 26.42
CA ASP A 75 37.15 13.17 27.43
C ASP A 75 36.53 11.85 26.92
N ASP A 76 37.24 10.74 27.20
CA ASP A 76 36.75 9.39 26.90
C ASP A 76 35.59 9.05 27.84
N PHE A 77 34.39 8.84 27.24
CA PHE A 77 33.21 8.37 27.97
C PHE A 77 33.42 6.94 28.49
N ARG A 78 33.40 6.75 29.79
CA ARG A 78 33.33 5.45 30.45
C ARG A 78 31.90 5.22 30.94
N PRO A 79 31.17 4.22 30.39
CA PRO A 79 29.84 3.90 30.86
C PRO A 79 29.85 3.50 32.34
N PRO A 80 28.76 3.82 33.09
CA PRO A 80 28.60 3.32 34.48
C PRO A 80 28.60 1.77 34.54
N PRO A 81 29.05 1.17 35.68
CA PRO A 81 29.16 -0.30 35.82
C PRO A 81 27.84 -1.08 35.58
N ASP A 82 26.71 -0.45 35.81
CA ASP A 82 25.39 -1.08 35.66
C ASP A 82 24.88 -1.11 34.21
N TRP A 83 25.61 -0.51 33.29
CA TRP A 83 25.24 -0.43 31.87
C TRP A 83 25.30 -1.80 31.18
N GLN A 84 26.31 -2.62 31.51
CA GLN A 84 26.45 -3.96 30.92
C GLN A 84 25.35 -4.94 31.35
N GLN A 85 24.71 -4.74 32.51
CA GLN A 85 23.60 -5.58 32.96
C GLN A 85 22.26 -5.24 32.27
N SER A 86 22.11 -4.01 31.75
CA SER A 86 20.90 -3.55 31.07
C SER A 86 20.84 -3.91 29.58
N PHE A 87 21.96 -4.23 28.96
CA PHE A 87 22.10 -4.43 27.50
C PHE A 87 22.76 -5.78 27.17
N GLY A 88 22.33 -6.86 27.78
CA GLY A 88 22.71 -8.24 27.47
C GLY A 88 23.69 -8.45 26.30
N ASP A 89 24.44 -9.50 26.36
CA ASP A 89 25.56 -9.99 25.55
C ASP A 89 25.40 -9.93 23.98
N THR A 90 24.94 -8.81 23.45
CA THR A 90 24.87 -8.54 22.00
C THR A 90 26.09 -7.70 21.61
N GLN A 91 26.94 -8.27 20.80
CA GLN A 91 28.15 -7.69 20.21
C GLN A 91 27.78 -6.56 19.25
N PHE A 92 27.53 -5.34 19.79
CA PHE A 92 27.28 -4.14 18.99
C PHE A 92 28.56 -3.37 18.73
N SER A 93 28.85 -3.10 17.48
CA SER A 93 29.87 -2.12 17.07
C SER A 93 29.37 -0.72 17.40
N PHE A 94 30.08 -0.02 18.25
CA PHE A 94 29.73 1.33 18.76
C PHE A 94 29.83 2.46 17.71
N ASP A 95 30.23 2.18 16.50
CA ASP A 95 30.42 3.19 15.44
C ASP A 95 29.13 3.55 14.67
N ASP A 96 28.07 2.73 14.76
CA ASP A 96 26.83 2.90 13.98
C ASP A 96 25.57 3.17 14.84
N ILE A 97 25.71 3.42 16.15
CA ILE A 97 24.55 3.68 17.01
C ILE A 97 24.21 5.17 17.00
N ASP A 98 23.05 5.50 16.42
CA ASP A 98 22.44 6.83 16.53
C ASP A 98 22.08 7.08 18.01
N LEU A 99 22.66 8.16 18.57
CA LEU A 99 22.43 8.57 19.96
C LEU A 99 20.95 8.81 20.24
N ALA A 100 20.16 9.16 19.23
CA ALA A 100 18.72 9.36 19.33
C ALA A 100 17.96 8.04 19.62
N ASP A 101 18.36 6.92 19.00
CA ASP A 101 17.77 5.60 19.26
C ASP A 101 18.15 5.08 20.64
N LEU A 102 19.36 5.36 21.12
CA LEU A 102 19.80 5.03 22.46
C LEU A 102 18.99 5.79 23.53
N PHE A 103 18.76 7.09 23.33
CA PHE A 103 17.93 7.91 24.22
C PHE A 103 16.45 7.51 24.21
N ALA A 104 15.89 7.11 23.06
CA ALA A 104 14.52 6.60 22.96
C ALA A 104 14.34 5.34 23.81
N ASN A 105 15.33 4.45 23.83
CA ASN A 105 15.33 3.25 24.66
C ASN A 105 15.48 3.55 26.16
N ILE A 106 16.34 4.48 26.55
CA ILE A 106 16.56 4.87 27.96
C ILE A 106 15.32 5.60 28.51
N ALA A 107 14.74 6.53 27.76
CA ALA A 107 13.51 7.23 28.17
C ALA A 107 12.29 6.28 28.24
N GLY A 108 12.26 5.24 27.38
CA GLY A 108 11.23 4.20 27.39
C GLY A 108 11.29 3.28 28.64
N HIS A 109 12.48 3.01 29.19
CA HIS A 109 12.66 2.14 30.35
C HIS A 109 12.50 2.85 31.69
N SER A 110 12.62 4.17 31.73
CA SER A 110 12.50 4.95 33.00
C SER A 110 11.05 5.17 33.45
N ARG A 111 10.04 4.77 32.66
CA ARG A 111 8.60 4.92 32.98
C ARG A 111 7.94 3.65 33.53
N GLY A 112 8.69 2.69 34.02
CA GLY A 112 8.19 1.45 34.64
C GLY A 112 7.61 1.61 36.06
N GLY A 113 6.97 2.74 36.39
CA GLY A 113 6.15 2.87 37.58
C GLY A 113 4.78 2.16 37.43
N PRO A 114 4.09 1.82 38.53
CA PRO A 114 2.80 1.10 38.52
C PRO A 114 1.69 1.82 37.74
N ARG A 115 1.90 3.08 37.29
CA ARG A 115 0.99 3.81 36.39
C ARG A 115 1.09 3.39 34.93
N ALA A 116 2.21 2.80 34.47
CA ALA A 116 2.38 2.35 33.09
C ALA A 116 1.58 1.06 32.78
N ALA A 117 1.20 0.29 33.81
CA ALA A 117 0.38 -0.90 33.63
C ALA A 117 -1.06 -0.60 33.16
N ASN A 118 -1.57 0.61 33.40
CA ASN A 118 -2.92 1.03 33.06
C ASN A 118 -3.01 2.00 31.86
N ALA A 119 -1.91 2.22 31.14
CA ALA A 119 -1.96 3.06 29.93
C ALA A 119 -2.80 2.39 28.82
N PRO A 120 -3.66 3.14 28.12
CA PRO A 120 -4.41 2.63 26.98
C PRO A 120 -3.45 2.06 25.92
N ARG A 121 -3.65 0.81 25.53
CA ARG A 121 -2.87 0.15 24.48
C ARG A 121 -3.79 -0.24 23.34
N SER A 122 -3.48 0.20 22.14
CA SER A 122 -4.22 -0.20 20.94
C SER A 122 -4.00 -1.70 20.66
N GLY A 123 -5.07 -2.35 20.19
CA GLY A 123 -5.00 -3.72 19.70
C GLY A 123 -4.15 -3.82 18.42
N GLN A 124 -3.60 -5.01 18.18
CA GLN A 124 -2.85 -5.28 16.96
C GLN A 124 -3.78 -5.38 15.75
N ASP A 125 -3.29 -4.90 14.61
CA ASP A 125 -3.93 -5.09 13.33
C ASP A 125 -3.69 -6.53 12.83
N PHE A 126 -4.63 -7.05 12.03
CA PHE A 126 -4.50 -8.34 11.37
C PHE A 126 -4.58 -8.20 9.86
N GLU A 127 -3.89 -9.10 9.17
CA GLU A 127 -4.00 -9.25 7.73
C GLU A 127 -4.52 -10.64 7.39
N ALA A 128 -5.45 -10.72 6.43
CA ALA A 128 -5.99 -11.98 5.93
C ALA A 128 -6.21 -11.88 4.41
N ALA A 129 -5.89 -12.95 3.69
CA ALA A 129 -6.21 -13.05 2.27
C ALA A 129 -7.62 -13.64 2.09
N VAL A 130 -8.40 -13.00 1.23
CA VAL A 130 -9.76 -13.43 0.88
C VAL A 130 -9.85 -13.67 -0.61
N ARG A 131 -10.30 -14.88 -0.99
CA ARG A 131 -10.63 -15.21 -2.38
C ARG A 131 -12.10 -14.94 -2.65
N LEU A 132 -12.38 -14.27 -3.76
CA LEU A 132 -13.70 -13.92 -4.23
C LEU A 132 -13.88 -14.45 -5.65
N THR A 133 -15.08 -14.90 -5.98
CA THR A 133 -15.43 -15.07 -7.38
C THR A 133 -15.58 -13.72 -8.07
N PHE A 134 -15.53 -13.70 -9.38
CA PHE A 134 -15.72 -12.48 -10.15
C PHE A 134 -17.08 -11.82 -9.85
N GLU A 135 -18.15 -12.62 -9.73
CA GLU A 135 -19.51 -12.15 -9.43
C GLU A 135 -19.59 -11.49 -8.05
N GLN A 136 -18.91 -12.07 -7.06
CA GLN A 136 -18.82 -11.50 -5.72
C GLN A 136 -18.08 -10.17 -5.73
N ALA A 137 -16.98 -10.06 -6.49
CA ALA A 137 -16.25 -8.81 -6.66
C ALA A 137 -17.05 -7.75 -7.41
N PHE A 138 -17.83 -8.17 -8.42
CA PHE A 138 -18.68 -7.29 -9.23
C PHE A 138 -19.86 -6.75 -8.42
N GLY A 139 -20.62 -7.64 -7.77
CA GLY A 139 -21.86 -7.29 -7.05
C GLY A 139 -21.67 -6.84 -5.61
N GLY A 140 -20.50 -7.13 -5.03
CA GLY A 140 -20.28 -7.10 -3.60
C GLY A 140 -20.88 -8.32 -2.90
N THR A 141 -20.39 -8.62 -1.71
CA THR A 141 -20.83 -9.80 -0.95
C THR A 141 -20.59 -9.59 0.54
N GLU A 142 -21.22 -10.42 1.35
CA GLU A 142 -20.86 -10.57 2.77
C GLU A 142 -20.13 -11.90 2.93
N ILE A 143 -19.00 -11.86 3.60
CA ILE A 143 -18.21 -13.05 3.92
C ILE A 143 -18.12 -13.21 5.43
N GLU A 144 -18.13 -14.44 5.88
CA GLU A 144 -17.84 -14.81 7.26
C GLU A 144 -16.62 -15.74 7.27
N PHE A 145 -15.65 -15.44 8.09
CA PHE A 145 -14.47 -16.29 8.23
C PHE A 145 -14.03 -16.39 9.69
N ASP A 146 -13.40 -17.50 10.02
CA ASP A 146 -12.90 -17.76 11.33
C ASP A 146 -11.48 -17.24 11.48
N MET A 147 -11.28 -16.31 12.41
CA MET A 147 -9.96 -15.81 12.78
C MET A 147 -9.56 -16.37 14.13
N THR A 148 -8.32 -16.78 14.27
CA THR A 148 -7.76 -17.10 15.58
C THR A 148 -7.01 -15.88 16.11
N VAL A 149 -7.56 -15.23 17.12
CA VAL A 149 -7.00 -14.03 17.75
C VAL A 149 -6.29 -14.44 19.04
N ALA A 150 -5.07 -13.96 19.23
CA ALA A 150 -4.38 -14.10 20.51
C ALA A 150 -4.83 -12.95 21.41
N GLU A 151 -5.66 -13.27 22.42
CA GLU A 151 -6.13 -12.29 23.41
C GLU A 151 -5.54 -12.64 24.79
N PRO A 152 -5.11 -11.65 25.59
CA PRO A 152 -4.70 -11.90 26.96
C PRO A 152 -5.91 -12.33 27.79
N ASP A 153 -5.79 -13.43 28.52
CA ASP A 153 -6.78 -13.86 29.51
C ASP A 153 -6.70 -13.00 30.78
N ALA A 154 -7.56 -13.28 31.75
CA ALA A 154 -7.62 -12.58 33.06
C ALA A 154 -6.28 -12.61 33.82
N ASN A 155 -5.38 -13.53 33.49
CA ASN A 155 -4.06 -13.70 34.10
C ASN A 155 -2.92 -13.10 33.25
N GLY A 156 -3.26 -12.43 32.14
CA GLY A 156 -2.29 -11.84 31.22
C GLY A 156 -1.64 -12.85 30.27
N MET A 157 -2.06 -14.12 30.24
CA MET A 157 -1.56 -15.13 29.31
C MET A 157 -2.28 -15.00 27.96
N LEU A 158 -1.52 -15.05 26.87
CA LEU A 158 -2.06 -15.04 25.50
C LEU A 158 -2.80 -16.35 25.21
N ARG A 159 -4.12 -16.27 25.10
CA ARG A 159 -4.97 -17.39 24.69
C ARG A 159 -5.44 -17.19 23.25
N ARG A 160 -5.33 -18.24 22.45
CA ARG A 160 -5.87 -18.24 21.07
C ARG A 160 -7.37 -18.54 21.13
N THR A 161 -8.19 -17.53 20.79
CA THR A 161 -9.65 -17.65 20.78
C THR A 161 -10.12 -17.57 19.32
N PRO A 162 -10.91 -18.57 18.85
CA PRO A 162 -11.54 -18.47 17.54
C PRO A 162 -12.63 -17.39 17.57
N ARG A 163 -12.61 -16.49 16.59
CA ARG A 163 -13.58 -15.41 16.44
C ARG A 163 -14.14 -15.41 15.03
N LYS A 164 -15.46 -15.48 14.91
CA LYS A 164 -16.15 -15.31 13.63
C LYS A 164 -16.28 -13.83 13.30
N VAL A 165 -15.76 -13.44 12.14
CA VAL A 165 -15.80 -12.07 11.67
C VAL A 165 -16.64 -12.00 10.40
N LYS A 166 -17.75 -11.24 10.47
CA LYS A 166 -18.55 -10.90 9.29
C LYS A 166 -18.05 -9.60 8.69
N VAL A 167 -17.74 -9.63 7.41
CA VAL A 167 -17.26 -8.47 6.67
C VAL A 167 -18.06 -8.30 5.40
N ARG A 168 -18.51 -7.08 5.17
CA ARG A 168 -19.16 -6.69 3.92
C ARG A 168 -18.09 -6.20 2.94
N ILE A 169 -17.95 -6.91 1.83
CA ILE A 169 -17.10 -6.52 0.71
C ILE A 169 -17.92 -5.62 -0.21
N PRO A 170 -17.47 -4.39 -0.50
CA PRO A 170 -18.18 -3.51 -1.40
C PRO A 170 -18.10 -4.02 -2.84
N LYS A 171 -19.04 -3.59 -3.67
CA LYS A 171 -19.00 -3.85 -5.12
C LYS A 171 -17.81 -3.18 -5.80
N GLY A 172 -17.31 -3.81 -6.86
CA GLY A 172 -16.25 -3.23 -7.68
C GLY A 172 -14.86 -3.31 -7.06
N VAL A 173 -14.63 -4.23 -6.12
CA VAL A 173 -13.28 -4.54 -5.65
C VAL A 173 -12.48 -5.21 -6.75
N THR A 174 -11.18 -4.92 -6.81
CA THR A 174 -10.27 -5.44 -7.83
C THR A 174 -9.26 -6.42 -7.20
N ASP A 175 -8.70 -7.29 -8.02
CA ASP A 175 -7.64 -8.20 -7.57
C ASP A 175 -6.44 -7.41 -7.03
N GLY A 176 -5.86 -7.87 -5.92
CA GLY A 176 -4.76 -7.22 -5.22
C GLY A 176 -5.15 -6.00 -4.38
N GLN A 177 -6.43 -5.64 -4.30
CA GLN A 177 -6.88 -4.53 -3.48
C GLN A 177 -6.82 -4.87 -1.99
N LYS A 178 -6.29 -3.95 -1.15
CA LYS A 178 -6.39 -4.02 0.32
C LYS A 178 -7.66 -3.31 0.80
N LEU A 179 -8.47 -4.04 1.56
CA LEU A 179 -9.68 -3.50 2.20
C LEU A 179 -9.45 -3.41 3.72
N ARG A 180 -9.51 -2.20 4.28
CA ARG A 180 -9.45 -1.98 5.73
C ARG A 180 -10.84 -2.12 6.35
N VAL A 181 -10.93 -2.93 7.39
CA VAL A 181 -12.15 -3.12 8.19
C VAL A 181 -11.87 -2.64 9.62
N PRO A 182 -12.31 -1.43 9.98
CA PRO A 182 -11.99 -0.81 11.26
C PRO A 182 -12.50 -1.61 12.45
N GLY A 183 -11.69 -1.70 13.52
CA GLY A 183 -12.04 -2.31 14.80
C GLY A 183 -12.30 -3.83 14.73
N LYS A 184 -11.81 -4.51 13.70
CA LYS A 184 -11.92 -5.98 13.56
C LYS A 184 -10.59 -6.72 13.82
N GLY A 185 -9.55 -6.00 14.26
CA GLY A 185 -8.30 -6.56 14.76
C GLY A 185 -8.38 -7.10 16.18
N ALA A 186 -7.25 -7.16 16.88
CA ALA A 186 -7.20 -7.52 18.28
C ALA A 186 -7.87 -6.44 19.14
N LYS A 187 -8.38 -6.86 20.31
CA LYS A 187 -8.93 -5.90 21.28
C LYS A 187 -7.83 -5.04 21.87
N GLY A 188 -8.12 -3.75 22.01
CA GLY A 188 -7.31 -2.85 22.80
C GLY A 188 -7.42 -3.16 24.29
N SER A 189 -6.39 -2.83 25.07
CA SER A 189 -6.38 -2.98 26.51
C SER A 189 -6.40 -1.63 27.21
N ASN A 190 -6.92 -1.60 28.43
CA ASN A 190 -6.99 -0.39 29.28
C ASN A 190 -7.69 0.81 28.61
N GLY A 191 -8.73 0.56 27.81
CA GLY A 191 -9.45 1.63 27.07
C GLY A 191 -8.77 2.06 25.76
N GLY A 192 -7.76 1.33 25.30
CA GLY A 192 -7.17 1.51 23.96
C GLY A 192 -8.13 1.10 22.86
N ARG A 193 -7.92 1.59 21.63
CA ARG A 193 -8.73 1.24 20.47
C ARG A 193 -8.46 -0.19 20.04
N ASP A 194 -9.50 -0.86 19.53
CA ASP A 194 -9.31 -2.14 18.83
C ASP A 194 -8.47 -1.91 17.56
N GLY A 195 -7.66 -2.90 17.22
CA GLY A 195 -6.92 -2.92 15.95
C GLY A 195 -7.85 -3.09 14.76
N ASP A 196 -7.31 -2.97 13.57
CA ASP A 196 -8.03 -3.10 12.32
C ASP A 196 -7.72 -4.44 11.64
N LEU A 197 -8.61 -4.84 10.75
CA LEU A 197 -8.40 -5.99 9.89
C LEU A 197 -8.18 -5.50 8.45
N TYR A 198 -7.08 -5.91 7.86
CA TYR A 198 -6.75 -5.67 6.45
C TYR A 198 -6.99 -6.95 5.65
N LEU A 199 -7.85 -6.85 4.65
CA LEU A 199 -8.16 -7.96 3.76
C LEU A 199 -7.46 -7.76 2.42
N ASP A 200 -6.58 -8.69 2.07
CA ASP A 200 -5.98 -8.77 0.74
C ASP A 200 -6.95 -9.52 -0.19
N ILE A 201 -7.59 -8.77 -1.08
CA ILE A 201 -8.58 -9.32 -2.00
C ILE A 201 -7.87 -10.03 -3.15
N ARG A 202 -8.27 -11.28 -3.39
CA ARG A 202 -7.88 -12.08 -4.56
C ARG A 202 -9.14 -12.44 -5.32
N VAL A 203 -9.20 -12.06 -6.60
CA VAL A 203 -10.34 -12.35 -7.47
C VAL A 203 -9.97 -13.49 -8.40
N ASP A 204 -10.79 -14.54 -8.40
CA ASP A 204 -10.58 -15.68 -9.28
C ASP A 204 -10.77 -15.28 -10.75
N ALA A 205 -9.98 -15.90 -11.64
CA ALA A 205 -10.09 -15.67 -13.07
C ALA A 205 -11.47 -16.13 -13.57
N HIS A 206 -12.12 -15.29 -14.38
CA HIS A 206 -13.41 -15.62 -14.98
C HIS A 206 -13.22 -16.07 -16.44
N PRO A 207 -13.93 -17.10 -16.93
CA PRO A 207 -13.74 -17.63 -18.29
C PRO A 207 -14.08 -16.62 -19.40
N LEU A 208 -14.99 -15.69 -19.15
CA LEU A 208 -15.45 -14.71 -20.15
C LEU A 208 -14.89 -13.31 -19.95
N TYR A 209 -14.55 -12.93 -18.72
CA TYR A 209 -14.19 -11.53 -18.40
C TYR A 209 -12.79 -11.43 -17.82
N ARG A 210 -12.04 -10.45 -18.32
CA ARG A 210 -10.77 -10.02 -17.75
C ARG A 210 -10.91 -8.60 -17.23
N ALA A 211 -10.59 -8.35 -15.98
CA ALA A 211 -10.62 -7.03 -15.39
C ALA A 211 -9.26 -6.31 -15.53
N GLU A 212 -9.29 -5.05 -15.95
CA GLU A 212 -8.13 -4.13 -15.94
C GLU A 212 -8.58 -2.83 -15.25
N GLY A 213 -8.22 -2.68 -13.98
CA GLY A 213 -8.79 -1.65 -13.12
C GLY A 213 -10.30 -1.81 -13.02
N LEU A 214 -11.06 -0.78 -13.37
CA LEU A 214 -12.52 -0.84 -13.41
C LEU A 214 -13.09 -1.33 -14.74
N HIS A 215 -12.26 -1.44 -15.77
CA HIS A 215 -12.71 -1.88 -17.09
C HIS A 215 -12.73 -3.40 -17.18
N LEU A 216 -13.71 -3.90 -17.91
CA LEU A 216 -13.84 -5.31 -18.24
C LEU A 216 -13.58 -5.52 -19.72
N TYR A 217 -12.92 -6.60 -20.05
CA TYR A 217 -12.66 -7.05 -21.40
C TYR A 217 -13.24 -8.44 -21.57
N MET A 218 -13.86 -8.68 -22.74
CA MET A 218 -14.30 -10.00 -23.14
C MET A 218 -14.01 -10.21 -24.63
N GLU A 219 -13.77 -11.44 -25.01
CA GLU A 219 -13.73 -11.80 -26.43
C GLU A 219 -15.14 -11.88 -27.00
N LEU A 220 -15.33 -11.27 -28.14
CA LEU A 220 -16.57 -11.31 -28.92
C LEU A 220 -16.33 -12.13 -30.18
N PRO A 221 -16.67 -13.43 -30.20
CA PRO A 221 -16.56 -14.21 -31.40
C PRO A 221 -17.60 -13.73 -32.43
N LEU A 222 -17.14 -13.40 -33.62
CA LEU A 222 -17.95 -12.95 -34.74
C LEU A 222 -17.75 -13.87 -35.95
N ALA A 223 -18.81 -14.23 -36.62
CA ALA A 223 -18.72 -14.86 -37.90
C ALA A 223 -18.23 -13.84 -38.94
N PRO A 224 -17.53 -14.25 -40.03
CA PRO A 224 -17.02 -13.32 -41.06
C PRO A 224 -18.09 -12.41 -41.66
N TRP A 225 -19.29 -12.93 -41.88
CA TRP A 225 -20.43 -12.16 -42.41
C TRP A 225 -20.98 -11.14 -41.42
N GLU A 226 -20.97 -11.45 -40.10
CA GLU A 226 -21.36 -10.50 -39.06
C GLU A 226 -20.38 -9.34 -38.95
N ALA A 227 -19.08 -9.62 -39.09
CA ALA A 227 -18.04 -8.59 -39.08
C ALA A 227 -18.13 -7.69 -40.31
N VAL A 228 -18.42 -8.24 -41.49
CA VAL A 228 -18.50 -7.50 -42.77
C VAL A 228 -19.79 -6.71 -42.90
N LEU A 229 -20.95 -7.38 -42.60
CA LEU A 229 -22.26 -6.78 -42.84
C LEU A 229 -22.80 -6.02 -41.63
N GLY A 230 -22.22 -6.24 -40.46
CA GLY A 230 -22.75 -5.83 -39.18
C GLY A 230 -23.81 -6.80 -38.69
N ALA A 231 -24.04 -6.76 -37.36
CA ALA A 231 -25.01 -7.64 -36.72
C ALA A 231 -25.54 -7.02 -35.40
N ASP A 232 -26.72 -7.43 -35.00
CA ASP A 232 -27.21 -7.18 -33.65
C ASP A 232 -27.06 -8.49 -32.84
N ILE A 233 -26.21 -8.45 -31.82
CA ILE A 233 -25.82 -9.63 -31.05
C ILE A 233 -26.25 -9.45 -29.60
N GLU A 234 -26.87 -10.49 -29.04
CA GLU A 234 -27.16 -10.56 -27.61
C GLU A 234 -25.94 -10.98 -26.83
N LEU A 235 -25.44 -10.09 -25.99
CA LEU A 235 -24.20 -10.28 -25.22
C LEU A 235 -24.51 -10.55 -23.74
N PRO A 236 -23.99 -11.63 -23.14
CA PRO A 236 -24.04 -11.79 -21.69
C PRO A 236 -23.15 -10.73 -21.04
N THR A 237 -23.63 -10.09 -19.99
CA THR A 237 -22.84 -9.22 -19.13
C THR A 237 -23.06 -9.60 -17.67
N PRO A 238 -22.17 -9.22 -16.74
CA PRO A 238 -22.38 -9.50 -15.33
C PRO A 238 -23.66 -8.87 -14.76
N ALA A 239 -24.18 -7.83 -15.42
CA ALA A 239 -25.41 -7.13 -15.06
C ALA A 239 -26.66 -7.63 -15.84
N GLY A 240 -26.55 -8.73 -16.58
CA GLY A 240 -27.62 -9.28 -17.44
C GLY A 240 -27.29 -9.21 -18.92
N ARG A 241 -28.19 -9.68 -19.78
CA ARG A 241 -28.01 -9.68 -21.24
C ARG A 241 -28.32 -8.31 -21.82
N ILE A 242 -27.54 -7.92 -22.81
CA ILE A 242 -27.72 -6.66 -23.56
C ILE A 242 -27.60 -6.90 -25.06
N ALA A 243 -28.31 -6.12 -25.85
CA ALA A 243 -28.12 -6.08 -27.30
C ALA A 243 -26.90 -5.18 -27.63
N LEU A 244 -25.96 -5.73 -28.39
CA LEU A 244 -24.79 -5.02 -28.91
C LEU A 244 -24.92 -4.93 -30.44
N LYS A 245 -24.91 -3.71 -30.97
CA LYS A 245 -24.83 -3.48 -32.41
C LYS A 245 -23.38 -3.51 -32.87
N VAL A 246 -23.03 -4.49 -33.69
CA VAL A 246 -21.72 -4.62 -34.34
C VAL A 246 -21.78 -3.82 -35.64
N PRO A 247 -20.93 -2.80 -35.81
CA PRO A 247 -20.89 -2.03 -37.09
C PRO A 247 -20.41 -2.90 -38.24
N ALA A 248 -20.90 -2.61 -39.44
CA ALA A 248 -20.36 -3.20 -40.67
C ALA A 248 -18.87 -2.82 -40.84
N GLY A 249 -18.05 -3.78 -41.29
CA GLY A 249 -16.61 -3.58 -41.45
C GLY A 249 -15.82 -3.66 -40.14
N THR A 250 -16.35 -4.28 -39.11
CA THR A 250 -15.64 -4.53 -37.84
C THR A 250 -14.41 -5.41 -38.10
N HIS A 251 -13.25 -5.01 -37.59
CA HIS A 251 -11.99 -5.74 -37.77
C HIS A 251 -11.70 -6.62 -36.55
N ALA A 252 -10.87 -7.65 -36.74
CA ALA A 252 -10.32 -8.43 -35.64
C ALA A 252 -9.53 -7.53 -34.67
N GLY A 253 -9.73 -7.70 -33.36
CA GLY A 253 -9.12 -6.89 -32.31
C GLY A 253 -9.80 -5.54 -32.07
N GLN A 254 -10.79 -5.14 -32.87
CA GLN A 254 -11.54 -3.91 -32.63
C GLN A 254 -12.33 -4.00 -31.32
N LYS A 255 -12.21 -2.94 -30.48
CA LYS A 255 -12.89 -2.87 -29.19
C LYS A 255 -14.22 -2.13 -29.32
N LEU A 256 -15.31 -2.83 -29.05
CA LEU A 256 -16.66 -2.26 -28.99
C LEU A 256 -16.94 -1.90 -27.52
N ARG A 257 -17.11 -0.61 -27.25
CA ARG A 257 -17.25 -0.08 -25.89
C ARG A 257 -18.72 -0.07 -25.45
N LEU A 258 -19.01 -0.70 -24.33
CA LEU A 258 -20.27 -0.62 -23.62
C LEU A 258 -20.10 0.24 -22.36
N ALA A 259 -20.56 1.47 -22.44
CA ALA A 259 -20.35 2.48 -21.40
C ALA A 259 -21.03 2.07 -20.08
N GLY A 260 -20.30 2.24 -18.95
CA GLY A 260 -20.83 1.99 -17.61
C GLY A 260 -21.12 0.52 -17.28
N ARG A 261 -20.63 -0.44 -18.09
CA ARG A 261 -20.86 -1.89 -17.90
C ARG A 261 -19.63 -2.63 -17.30
N GLY A 262 -18.63 -1.89 -16.85
CA GLY A 262 -17.50 -2.41 -16.09
C GLY A 262 -17.79 -2.56 -14.61
N LEU A 263 -16.73 -2.68 -13.80
CA LEU A 263 -16.83 -2.69 -12.35
C LEU A 263 -17.30 -1.31 -11.86
N SER A 264 -18.14 -1.30 -10.82
CA SER A 264 -18.69 -0.06 -10.26
C SER A 264 -18.34 0.06 -8.80
N ARG A 265 -17.70 1.16 -8.43
CA ARG A 265 -17.37 1.49 -7.03
C ARG A 265 -18.59 2.02 -6.27
N PRO A 266 -18.56 1.99 -4.93
CA PRO A 266 -19.61 2.58 -4.10
C PRO A 266 -19.80 4.09 -4.31
N ASP A 267 -18.76 4.82 -4.73
CA ASP A 267 -18.79 6.25 -5.04
C ASP A 267 -19.52 6.61 -6.34
N GLY A 268 -20.03 5.61 -7.07
CA GLY A 268 -20.74 5.79 -8.32
C GLY A 268 -19.83 5.76 -9.56
N THR A 269 -18.51 5.75 -9.40
CA THR A 269 -17.57 5.59 -10.52
C THR A 269 -17.72 4.21 -11.13
N SER A 270 -17.96 4.14 -12.44
CA SER A 270 -18.11 2.88 -13.19
C SER A 270 -17.14 2.81 -14.35
N GLY A 271 -16.55 1.63 -14.54
CA GLY A 271 -15.77 1.29 -15.72
C GLY A 271 -16.64 1.00 -16.95
N HIS A 272 -16.01 0.56 -18.00
CA HIS A 272 -16.66 0.13 -19.24
C HIS A 272 -16.40 -1.35 -19.50
N LEU A 273 -17.28 -1.99 -20.24
CA LEU A 273 -17.03 -3.31 -20.80
C LEU A 273 -16.59 -3.11 -22.27
N TYR A 274 -15.48 -3.73 -22.63
CA TYR A 274 -14.97 -3.76 -24.00
C TYR A 274 -15.13 -5.17 -24.55
N ALA A 275 -15.98 -5.31 -25.55
CA ALA A 275 -16.08 -6.52 -26.35
C ALA A 275 -15.04 -6.42 -27.49
N VAL A 276 -14.06 -7.31 -27.46
CA VAL A 276 -12.96 -7.36 -28.42
C VAL A 276 -13.34 -8.32 -29.55
N ALA A 277 -13.53 -7.80 -30.75
CA ALA A 277 -13.94 -8.60 -31.89
C ALA A 277 -12.90 -9.67 -32.23
N HIS A 278 -13.32 -10.92 -32.26
CA HIS A 278 -12.53 -12.08 -32.67
C HIS A 278 -13.26 -12.81 -33.81
N ILE A 279 -12.70 -12.72 -35.02
CA ILE A 279 -13.34 -13.33 -36.20
C ILE A 279 -13.08 -14.82 -36.20
N VAL A 280 -14.15 -15.61 -36.13
CA VAL A 280 -14.11 -17.07 -36.10
C VAL A 280 -14.67 -17.62 -37.38
N VAL A 281 -13.91 -18.50 -38.04
CA VAL A 281 -14.35 -19.20 -39.25
C VAL A 281 -14.96 -20.55 -38.87
N PRO A 282 -16.01 -21.00 -39.57
CA PRO A 282 -16.56 -22.34 -39.33
C PRO A 282 -15.56 -23.42 -39.68
N THR A 283 -15.40 -24.40 -38.79
CA THR A 283 -14.48 -25.53 -38.99
C THR A 283 -15.03 -26.60 -39.96
N VAL A 284 -16.35 -26.70 -40.01
CA VAL A 284 -17.05 -27.61 -40.92
C VAL A 284 -17.98 -26.81 -41.81
N VAL A 285 -17.86 -26.98 -43.09
CA VAL A 285 -18.71 -26.35 -44.12
C VAL A 285 -19.32 -27.41 -45.03
N ASP A 286 -20.60 -27.27 -45.32
CA ASP A 286 -21.28 -28.11 -46.30
C ASP A 286 -20.93 -27.71 -47.75
N GLU A 287 -21.38 -28.48 -48.74
CA GLU A 287 -21.07 -28.21 -50.16
C GLU A 287 -21.63 -26.87 -50.62
N ARG A 288 -22.79 -26.48 -50.13
CA ARG A 288 -23.43 -25.20 -50.46
C ARG A 288 -22.63 -24.02 -49.90
N GLN A 289 -22.27 -24.12 -48.64
CA GLN A 289 -21.42 -23.11 -48.00
C GLN A 289 -20.05 -22.98 -48.67
N ARG A 290 -19.43 -24.11 -49.04
CA ARG A 290 -18.17 -24.13 -49.79
C ARG A 290 -18.26 -23.43 -51.12
N ALA A 291 -19.39 -23.68 -51.88
CA ALA A 291 -19.64 -23.01 -53.13
C ALA A 291 -19.79 -21.49 -52.97
N LEU A 292 -20.52 -21.03 -51.92
CA LEU A 292 -20.68 -19.61 -51.63
C LEU A 292 -19.35 -18.93 -51.28
N TYR A 293 -18.49 -19.58 -50.45
CA TYR A 293 -17.14 -19.08 -50.18
C TYR A 293 -16.26 -19.02 -51.43
N GLY A 294 -16.41 -19.98 -52.38
CA GLY A 294 -15.75 -19.98 -53.67
C GLY A 294 -16.18 -18.76 -54.53
N GLN A 295 -17.47 -18.53 -54.64
CA GLN A 295 -18.00 -17.35 -55.36
C GLN A 295 -17.52 -16.04 -54.75
N LEU A 296 -17.50 -15.93 -53.41
CA LEU A 296 -17.00 -14.77 -52.70
C LEU A 296 -15.49 -14.53 -53.00
N LYS A 297 -14.69 -15.60 -52.96
CA LYS A 297 -13.26 -15.55 -53.29
C LYS A 297 -13.03 -15.04 -54.70
N ASP A 298 -13.78 -15.58 -55.69
CA ASP A 298 -13.57 -15.28 -57.09
C ASP A 298 -14.06 -13.84 -57.46
N GLY A 299 -15.07 -13.35 -56.75
CA GLY A 299 -15.59 -11.99 -56.89
C GLY A 299 -14.88 -10.90 -56.10
N SER A 300 -13.97 -11.27 -55.20
CA SER A 300 -13.30 -10.33 -54.28
C SER A 300 -11.94 -9.92 -54.78
N THR A 301 -11.64 -8.62 -54.75
CA THR A 301 -10.30 -8.03 -55.00
C THR A 301 -9.52 -7.86 -53.66
N PHE A 302 -10.08 -8.25 -52.52
CA PHE A 302 -9.45 -8.05 -51.22
C PHE A 302 -8.22 -8.94 -51.04
N ASN A 303 -7.08 -8.30 -50.83
CA ASN A 303 -5.82 -8.99 -50.50
C ASN A 303 -5.40 -8.66 -49.05
N PRO A 304 -5.58 -9.59 -48.09
CA PRO A 304 -5.18 -9.34 -46.70
C PRO A 304 -3.67 -9.21 -46.50
N ARG A 305 -2.84 -9.56 -47.50
CA ARG A 305 -1.38 -9.51 -47.48
C ARG A 305 -0.77 -8.41 -48.31
N ALA A 306 -1.58 -7.43 -48.82
CA ALA A 306 -1.09 -6.34 -49.67
C ALA A 306 -0.01 -5.46 -48.99
N HIS A 307 0.14 -5.54 -47.67
CA HIS A 307 1.14 -4.78 -46.93
C HIS A 307 2.43 -5.60 -46.67
N MET A 308 2.52 -6.83 -47.18
CA MET A 308 3.70 -7.69 -47.05
C MET A 308 4.61 -7.67 -48.28
N ASP A 309 4.13 -7.03 -49.38
CA ASP A 309 4.85 -6.75 -50.57
C ASP A 309 5.51 -5.35 -50.46
#